data_de8cc699730e02110f0e30f3b6be167f
#
_entry.id   de8cc699730e02110f0e30f3b6be167f
#
_cell.length_a   1.000
_cell.length_b   1.000
_cell.length_c   1.000
_cell.angle_alpha   90.00
_cell.angle_beta   90.00
_cell.angle_gamma   90.00
#
_symmetry.space_group_name_H-M   'P 1'
#
loop_
_entity.id
_entity.type
_entity.pdbx_description
1 polymer ?
#
loop_
_entity_poly.entity_id
_entity_poly.type
_entity_poly.pdbx_seq_one_letter_code
_entity_poly.pdbx_strand_id
1 'polypeptide(L)'
;MTEEEKAEQEAREQAEREAREAYVRANQELMASIIYCEAGNQPYEGQVAVGAVIMNRVKSGSYPNSIEEVIYQSGQFGPATTGWLNRVRSSKGYSQTALQQL
;
A
#
# COMPACT_ATOMS: atom_id res chain seq x y z
N MET A 1 -25.65 26.12 3.16
CA MET A 1 -25.07 25.62 1.89
C MET A 1 -26.16 25.53 0.84
N THR A 2 -25.94 26.10 -0.32
CA THR A 2 -26.89 26.01 -1.43
C THR A 2 -26.86 24.63 -2.07
N GLU A 3 -27.86 24.30 -2.88
CA GLU A 3 -27.87 23.05 -3.62
C GLU A 3 -26.68 22.93 -4.57
N GLU A 4 -26.27 24.06 -5.17
CA GLU A 4 -25.13 24.11 -6.06
C GLU A 4 -23.80 23.84 -5.31
N GLU A 5 -23.61 24.48 -4.16
CA GLU A 5 -22.45 24.26 -3.30
C GLU A 5 -22.36 22.83 -2.81
N LYS A 6 -23.52 22.27 -2.45
CA LYS A 6 -23.63 20.89 -2.00
C LYS A 6 -23.22 19.91 -3.10
N ALA A 7 -23.70 20.15 -4.34
CA ALA A 7 -23.33 19.32 -5.48
C ALA A 7 -21.84 19.40 -5.79
N GLU A 8 -21.24 20.58 -5.67
CA GLU A 8 -19.81 20.77 -5.87
C GLU A 8 -18.98 20.03 -4.81
N GLN A 9 -19.44 20.08 -3.56
CA GLN A 9 -18.77 19.37 -2.45
C GLN A 9 -18.84 17.87 -2.66
N GLU A 10 -20.00 17.35 -3.03
CA GLU A 10 -20.18 15.92 -3.30
C GLU A 10 -19.30 15.46 -4.45
N ALA A 11 -19.18 16.28 -5.50
CA ALA A 11 -18.32 15.97 -6.65
C ALA A 11 -16.84 15.91 -6.25
N ARG A 12 -16.40 16.84 -5.39
CA ARG A 12 -15.01 16.83 -4.90
C ARG A 12 -14.73 15.61 -4.04
N GLU A 13 -15.65 15.27 -3.14
CA GLU A 13 -15.51 14.09 -2.26
C GLU A 13 -15.49 12.81 -3.07
N GLN A 14 -16.30 12.71 -4.10
CA GLN A 14 -16.31 11.59 -5.02
C GLN A 14 -14.97 11.46 -5.74
N ALA A 15 -14.46 12.57 -6.28
CA ALA A 15 -13.19 12.58 -7.00
C ALA A 15 -12.02 12.18 -6.09
N GLU A 16 -12.01 12.67 -4.85
CA GLU A 16 -10.98 12.30 -3.86
C GLU A 16 -11.03 10.83 -3.51
N ARG A 17 -12.23 10.27 -3.33
CA ARG A 17 -12.41 8.86 -3.04
C ARG A 17 -11.93 7.98 -4.20
N GLU A 18 -12.29 8.36 -5.42
CA GLU A 18 -11.87 7.64 -6.61
C GLU A 18 -10.35 7.69 -6.79
N ALA A 19 -9.74 8.82 -6.49
CA ALA A 19 -8.29 8.97 -6.54
C ALA A 19 -7.59 8.08 -5.52
N ARG A 20 -8.11 7.98 -4.29
CA ARG A 20 -7.56 7.09 -3.26
C ARG A 20 -7.68 5.62 -3.66
N GLU A 21 -8.84 5.23 -4.19
CA GLU A 21 -9.07 3.87 -4.64
C GLU A 21 -8.15 3.49 -5.80
N ALA A 22 -7.96 4.42 -6.74
CA ALA A 22 -7.04 4.21 -7.85
C ALA A 22 -5.59 4.07 -7.37
N TYR A 23 -5.18 4.87 -6.38
CA TYR A 23 -3.85 4.80 -5.79
C TYR A 23 -3.62 3.43 -5.11
N VAL A 24 -4.59 2.96 -4.34
CA VAL A 24 -4.52 1.65 -3.70
C VAL A 24 -4.41 0.55 -4.75
N ARG A 25 -5.25 0.59 -5.79
CA ARG A 25 -5.20 -0.41 -6.86
C ARG A 25 -3.86 -0.40 -7.59
N ALA A 26 -3.32 0.78 -7.86
CA ALA A 26 -2.03 0.92 -8.53
C ALA A 26 -0.87 0.34 -7.72
N ASN A 27 -0.99 0.31 -6.39
CA ASN A 27 0.04 -0.18 -5.50
C ASN A 27 -0.26 -1.58 -4.94
N GLN A 28 -1.34 -2.21 -5.38
CA GLN A 28 -1.82 -3.47 -4.83
C GLN A 28 -0.81 -4.60 -4.97
N GLU A 29 -0.21 -4.77 -6.14
CA GLU A 29 0.78 -5.81 -6.35
C GLU A 29 2.05 -5.57 -5.53
N LEU A 30 2.49 -4.32 -5.44
CA LEU A 30 3.66 -3.96 -4.65
C LEU A 30 3.42 -4.22 -3.17
N MET A 31 2.27 -3.80 -2.65
CA MET A 31 1.89 -4.05 -1.26
C MET A 31 1.79 -5.54 -0.98
N ALA A 32 1.11 -6.30 -1.83
CA ALA A 32 0.99 -7.75 -1.66
C ALA A 32 2.37 -8.42 -1.69
N SER A 33 3.25 -7.98 -2.55
CA SER A 33 4.59 -8.53 -2.68
C SER A 33 5.44 -8.31 -1.43
N ILE A 34 5.44 -7.08 -0.89
CA ILE A 34 6.23 -6.80 0.31
C ILE A 34 5.64 -7.50 1.54
N ILE A 35 4.32 -7.54 1.67
CA ILE A 35 3.67 -8.27 2.76
C ILE A 35 4.04 -9.75 2.69
N TYR A 36 4.02 -10.34 1.52
CA TYR A 36 4.43 -11.73 1.33
C TYR A 36 5.88 -11.96 1.71
N CYS A 37 6.78 -11.08 1.26
CA CYS A 37 8.21 -11.21 1.57
C CYS A 37 8.49 -11.10 3.08
N GLU A 38 7.80 -10.19 3.76
CA GLU A 38 8.06 -9.94 5.19
C GLU A 38 7.31 -10.92 6.11
N ALA A 39 6.13 -11.36 5.73
CA ALA A 39 5.23 -12.08 6.62
C ALA A 39 4.39 -13.16 5.91
N GLY A 40 4.81 -13.64 4.74
CA GLY A 40 4.02 -14.61 3.96
C GLY A 40 3.77 -15.94 4.67
N ASN A 41 4.64 -16.31 5.61
CA ASN A 41 4.51 -17.54 6.41
C ASN A 41 3.89 -17.29 7.78
N GLN A 42 3.40 -16.09 8.03
CA GLN A 42 2.78 -15.72 9.31
C GLN A 42 1.26 -15.72 9.20
N PRO A 43 0.56 -15.77 10.35
CA PRO A 43 -0.89 -15.64 10.33
C PRO A 43 -1.34 -14.27 9.86
N TYR A 44 -2.63 -14.16 9.59
CA TYR A 44 -3.27 -12.96 9.05
C TYR A 44 -2.87 -11.69 9.81
N GLU A 45 -2.85 -11.74 11.15
CA GLU A 45 -2.53 -10.60 12.00
C GLU A 45 -1.11 -10.07 11.74
N GLY A 46 -0.15 -10.96 11.49
CA GLY A 46 1.21 -10.56 11.16
C GLY A 46 1.30 -9.85 9.82
N GLN A 47 0.52 -10.30 8.86
CA GLN A 47 0.45 -9.68 7.54
C GLN A 47 -0.22 -8.29 7.62
N VAL A 48 -1.30 -8.18 8.40
CA VAL A 48 -1.96 -6.89 8.66
C VAL A 48 -0.96 -5.90 9.28
N ALA A 49 -0.13 -6.37 10.22
CA ALA A 49 0.84 -5.51 10.88
C ALA A 49 1.86 -4.92 9.90
N VAL A 50 2.34 -5.70 8.93
CA VAL A 50 3.27 -5.20 7.91
C VAL A 50 2.62 -4.10 7.07
N GLY A 51 1.40 -4.34 6.61
CA GLY A 51 0.65 -3.34 5.83
C GLY A 51 0.41 -2.06 6.62
N ALA A 52 0.07 -2.21 7.91
CA ALA A 52 -0.18 -1.06 8.79
C ALA A 52 1.08 -0.22 9.00
N VAL A 53 2.24 -0.86 9.18
CA VAL A 53 3.52 -0.14 9.32
C VAL A 53 3.79 0.70 8.08
N ILE A 54 3.62 0.13 6.89
CA ILE A 54 3.86 0.85 5.64
C ILE A 54 2.91 2.05 5.51
N MET A 55 1.63 1.84 5.75
CA MET A 55 0.65 2.93 5.62
C MET A 55 0.85 4.02 6.67
N ASN A 56 1.23 3.66 7.88
CA ASN A 56 1.52 4.64 8.92
C ASN A 56 2.74 5.48 8.56
N ARG A 57 3.77 4.88 7.94
CA ARG A 57 4.93 5.62 7.46
C ARG A 57 4.57 6.58 6.35
N VAL A 58 3.75 6.16 5.40
CA VAL A 58 3.27 7.04 4.32
C VAL A 58 2.58 8.28 4.87
N LYS A 59 1.81 8.12 5.94
CA LYS A 59 1.08 9.22 6.57
C LYS A 59 1.95 10.09 7.47
N SER A 60 3.10 9.59 7.88
CA SER A 60 4.01 10.30 8.80
C SER A 60 4.85 11.32 8.05
N GLY A 61 5.05 12.49 8.66
CA GLY A 61 5.96 13.49 8.13
C GLY A 61 7.43 13.12 8.21
N SER A 62 7.77 12.01 8.89
CA SER A 62 9.15 11.55 9.08
C SER A 62 9.62 10.56 8.02
N TYR A 63 8.73 10.13 7.12
CA TYR A 63 9.02 9.16 6.06
C TYR A 63 8.55 9.71 4.71
N PRO A 64 9.00 9.10 3.60
CA PRO A 64 8.45 9.47 2.29
C PRO A 64 6.93 9.30 2.24
N ASN A 65 6.28 10.06 1.38
CA ASN A 65 4.82 10.12 1.35
C ASN A 65 4.17 9.24 0.30
N SER A 66 4.88 8.23 -0.21
CA SER A 66 4.30 7.24 -1.13
C SER A 66 4.66 5.83 -0.68
N ILE A 67 3.80 4.87 -1.02
CA ILE A 67 4.01 3.46 -0.72
C ILE A 67 5.33 2.99 -1.34
N GLU A 68 5.56 3.30 -2.60
CA GLU A 68 6.77 2.89 -3.29
C GLU A 68 8.03 3.43 -2.61
N GLU A 69 8.05 4.71 -2.30
CA GLU A 69 9.21 5.33 -1.67
C GLU A 69 9.47 4.78 -0.27
N VAL A 70 8.42 4.50 0.50
CA VAL A 70 8.56 3.89 1.83
C VAL A 70 9.14 2.50 1.71
N ILE A 71 8.64 1.67 0.79
CA ILE A 71 9.09 0.29 0.64
C ILE A 71 10.55 0.21 0.16
N TYR A 72 10.92 1.05 -0.79
CA TYR A 72 12.26 1.04 -1.36
C TYR A 72 13.26 1.93 -0.62
N GLN A 73 12.84 2.58 0.46
CA GLN A 73 13.75 3.37 1.27
C GLN A 73 14.89 2.50 1.79
N SER A 74 16.11 2.97 1.62
CA SER A 74 17.32 2.22 1.98
C SER A 74 17.30 1.76 3.45
N GLY A 75 17.56 0.48 3.67
CA GLY A 75 17.70 -0.09 5.00
C GLY A 75 16.40 -0.38 5.74
N GLN A 76 15.23 -0.12 5.13
CA GLN A 76 13.96 -0.37 5.82
C GLN A 76 13.42 -1.78 5.60
N PHE A 77 13.55 -2.30 4.38
CA PHE A 77 13.06 -3.65 4.05
C PHE A 77 14.12 -4.43 3.29
N GLY A 78 14.61 -5.52 3.92
CA GLY A 78 15.63 -6.39 3.32
C GLY A 78 15.26 -6.92 1.94
N PRO A 79 14.04 -7.45 1.73
CA PRO A 79 13.64 -7.97 0.42
C PRO A 79 13.74 -6.97 -0.73
N ALA A 80 13.51 -5.68 -0.47
CA ALA A 80 13.66 -4.64 -1.48
C ALA A 80 15.14 -4.46 -1.87
N THR A 81 16.04 -4.56 -0.89
CA THR A 81 17.49 -4.42 -1.08
C THR A 81 18.08 -5.60 -1.84
N THR A 82 17.61 -6.83 -1.59
CA THR A 82 18.17 -8.04 -2.18
C THR A 82 17.58 -8.39 -3.55
N GLY A 83 16.58 -7.68 -4.00
CA GLY A 83 15.89 -7.98 -5.26
C GLY A 83 14.80 -9.04 -5.14
N TRP A 84 14.62 -9.66 -3.98
CA TRP A 84 13.56 -10.66 -3.77
C TRP A 84 12.18 -10.07 -3.98
N LEU A 85 11.94 -8.86 -3.47
CA LEU A 85 10.67 -8.15 -3.68
C LEU A 85 10.33 -8.03 -5.17
N ASN A 86 11.30 -7.61 -5.98
CA ASN A 86 11.06 -7.45 -7.42
C ASN A 86 10.78 -8.80 -8.11
N ARG A 87 11.43 -9.87 -7.67
CA ARG A 87 11.16 -11.21 -8.19
C ARG A 87 9.75 -11.69 -7.85
N VAL A 88 9.31 -11.49 -6.61
CA VAL A 88 7.95 -11.84 -6.17
C VAL A 88 6.92 -11.03 -6.93
N ARG A 89 7.17 -9.73 -7.09
CA ARG A 89 6.26 -8.84 -7.81
C ARG A 89 6.13 -9.25 -9.28
N SER A 90 7.24 -9.52 -9.95
CA SER A 90 7.26 -9.89 -11.37
C SER A 90 6.61 -11.24 -11.65
N SER A 91 6.83 -12.22 -10.76
CA SER A 91 6.27 -13.56 -10.91
C SER A 91 4.87 -13.70 -10.32
N LYS A 92 4.36 -12.65 -9.67
CA LYS A 92 3.09 -12.66 -8.92
C LYS A 92 3.05 -13.77 -7.87
N GLY A 93 4.22 -13.99 -7.21
CA GLY A 93 4.38 -15.05 -6.22
C GLY A 93 3.76 -14.76 -4.85
N TYR A 94 3.11 -13.63 -4.67
CA TYR A 94 2.43 -13.27 -3.43
C TYR A 94 1.17 -14.12 -3.24
N SER A 95 0.84 -14.38 -1.96
CA SER A 95 -0.32 -15.22 -1.62
C SER A 95 -1.63 -14.40 -1.69
N GLN A 96 -2.74 -15.13 -1.76
CA GLN A 96 -4.08 -14.51 -1.67
C GLN A 96 -4.26 -13.80 -0.32
N THR A 97 -3.70 -14.37 0.75
CA THR A 97 -3.78 -13.75 2.08
C THR A 97 -3.09 -12.39 2.09
N ALA A 98 -1.89 -12.29 1.48
CA ALA A 98 -1.20 -11.01 1.35
C ALA A 98 -2.00 -10.01 0.52
N LEU A 99 -2.62 -10.48 -0.56
CA LEU A 99 -3.46 -9.64 -1.42
C LEU A 99 -4.68 -9.12 -0.67
N GLN A 100 -5.24 -9.91 0.22
CA GLN A 100 -6.43 -9.55 1.01
C GLN A 100 -6.18 -8.45 2.04
N GLN A 101 -4.92 -8.09 2.31
CA GLN A 101 -4.59 -6.97 3.22
C GLN A 101 -4.95 -5.61 2.62
N LEU A 102 -5.33 -5.59 1.39
CA LEU A 102 -5.57 -4.36 0.64
C LEU A 102 -7.03 -4.10 0.48
#